data_630f9ec0eaa62fd6bee8ea910c50f6aa
#
_entry.id   630f9ec0eaa62fd6bee8ea910c50f6aa
#
_cell.length_a   1.000
_cell.length_b   1.000
_cell.length_c   1.000
_cell.angle_alpha   90.00
_cell.angle_beta   90.00
_cell.angle_gamma   90.00
#
_symmetry.space_group_name_H-M   'P 1'
#
loop_
_entity.id
_entity.type
_entity.pdbx_description
1 polymer ?
#
loop_
_entity_poly.entity_id
_entity_poly.type
_entity_poly.pdbx_seq_one_letter_code
_entity_poly.pdbx_strand_id
1 'polypeptide(L)'
;MANGTGKLQPPARPGIVNDPQGRPNREVPRKQTIIAAIAALLLLAALITAVVWAVMVERNRTASPATTTRTDSSELRIYGGLPNSAAYGHPIVVLTNFGYLSGYCEARRNPAWVSFSISSITVGSTAKRLTKFITDTRTTSRVAHQDYTGSGYDRGHMAPNYAIGTRYGHEAQRETFLMSNISPQSRELNQIWWRILEEKEANDFAVRLERVWVVTGPVFTGDVKKLPSGVDVPTAFYRIILDEEHGQPRVLAFIAPQTVTGHEPLAQFLTSVREVERQTGLDFFPNIPKAKQDTLESAQARKLW
;
A
#
# COMPACT_ATOMS: atom_id res chain seq x y z
N MET A 1 2.16 -96.54 -8.83
CA MET A 1 3.34 -97.45 -8.72
C MET A 1 4.60 -96.63 -8.87
N ALA A 2 5.52 -96.74 -7.89
CA ALA A 2 6.96 -96.42 -7.89
C ALA A 2 7.34 -94.93 -8.06
N ASN A 3 7.63 -94.26 -7.01
CA ASN A 3 8.84 -94.07 -6.23
C ASN A 3 10.11 -93.76 -7.03
N GLY A 4 10.67 -92.58 -6.80
CA GLY A 4 11.97 -92.17 -7.23
C GLY A 4 12.44 -90.92 -6.43
N THR A 5 13.03 -91.20 -5.26
CA THR A 5 13.66 -90.21 -4.38
C THR A 5 15.05 -89.85 -4.92
N GLY A 6 15.22 -88.64 -5.42
CA GLY A 6 16.52 -88.05 -5.76
C GLY A 6 17.02 -87.14 -4.65
N LYS A 7 18.04 -87.55 -3.90
CA LYS A 7 18.80 -86.71 -2.91
C LYS A 7 19.67 -85.76 -3.70
N LEU A 8 19.49 -84.45 -3.42
CA LEU A 8 20.38 -83.38 -3.86
C LEU A 8 21.56 -83.29 -2.86
N GLN A 9 22.79 -83.40 -3.39
CA GLN A 9 24.04 -83.08 -2.65
C GLN A 9 24.22 -81.58 -2.50
N PRO A 10 24.77 -81.10 -1.36
CA PRO A 10 25.07 -79.75 -1.19
C PRO A 10 26.28 -79.28 -2.00
N PRO A 11 26.34 -77.98 -2.43
CA PRO A 11 27.45 -77.47 -3.22
C PRO A 11 28.73 -77.36 -2.43
N ALA A 12 29.86 -77.61 -3.10
CA ALA A 12 31.22 -77.58 -2.57
C ALA A 12 31.61 -76.13 -2.12
N ARG A 13 32.34 -76.03 -1.03
CA ARG A 13 32.96 -74.78 -0.51
C ARG A 13 34.08 -74.35 -1.45
N PRO A 14 34.17 -73.05 -1.77
CA PRO A 14 35.33 -72.55 -2.54
C PRO A 14 36.61 -72.63 -1.71
N GLY A 15 37.68 -73.15 -2.33
CA GLY A 15 38.97 -73.35 -1.71
C GLY A 15 39.66 -72.01 -1.33
N ILE A 16 40.35 -72.04 -0.20
CA ILE A 16 41.25 -70.96 0.25
C ILE A 16 42.48 -70.98 -0.68
N VAL A 17 42.67 -69.88 -1.41
CA VAL A 17 43.93 -69.64 -2.14
C VAL A 17 44.85 -68.96 -1.13
N ASN A 18 45.94 -69.68 -0.77
CA ASN A 18 46.99 -69.13 0.07
C ASN A 18 47.91 -68.20 -0.72
N ASP A 19 48.14 -67.01 -0.19
CA ASP A 19 49.13 -66.05 -0.67
C ASP A 19 50.56 -66.66 -0.51
N PRO A 20 51.43 -66.56 -1.50
CA PRO A 20 52.76 -67.17 -1.46
C PRO A 20 53.71 -66.57 -0.44
N GLN A 21 53.36 -65.51 0.31
CA GLN A 21 54.24 -64.83 1.28
C GLN A 21 53.82 -64.96 2.73
N GLY A 22 52.79 -65.78 3.08
CA GLY A 22 52.56 -66.22 4.45
C GLY A 22 52.27 -65.12 5.48
N ARG A 23 51.76 -63.95 5.09
CA ARG A 23 51.39 -62.91 6.03
C ARG A 23 49.92 -63.06 6.44
N PRO A 24 49.57 -63.01 7.71
CA PRO A 24 48.18 -63.09 8.17
C PRO A 24 47.46 -61.82 7.75
N ASN A 25 46.36 -61.96 6.99
CA ASN A 25 45.41 -60.88 6.74
C ASN A 25 44.85 -60.36 8.08
N ARG A 26 45.23 -59.16 8.50
CA ARG A 26 44.61 -58.53 9.64
C ARG A 26 43.18 -58.10 9.19
N GLU A 27 42.17 -58.84 9.59
CA GLU A 27 40.80 -58.37 9.53
C GLU A 27 40.63 -57.11 10.40
N VAL A 28 40.40 -55.99 9.80
CA VAL A 28 40.06 -54.77 10.51
C VAL A 28 38.70 -55.00 11.16
N PRO A 29 38.57 -54.88 12.50
CA PRO A 29 37.31 -55.20 13.17
C PRO A 29 36.19 -54.34 12.61
N ARG A 30 35.09 -54.95 12.19
CA ARG A 30 33.88 -54.28 11.62
C ARG A 30 33.45 -53.01 12.37
N LYS A 31 33.67 -52.96 13.68
CA LYS A 31 33.37 -51.79 14.52
C LYS A 31 34.24 -50.58 14.17
N GLN A 32 35.50 -50.76 13.84
CA GLN A 32 36.44 -49.65 13.48
C GLN A 32 36.08 -49.08 12.12
N THR A 33 35.62 -49.90 11.17
CA THR A 33 35.21 -49.45 9.84
C THR A 33 33.88 -48.62 9.92
N ILE A 34 32.96 -49.03 10.79
CA ILE A 34 31.69 -48.31 11.03
C ILE A 34 31.96 -46.94 11.70
N ILE A 35 32.85 -46.92 12.69
CA ILE A 35 33.23 -45.67 13.39
C ILE A 35 33.89 -44.70 12.40
N ALA A 36 34.80 -45.20 11.54
CA ALA A 36 35.45 -44.36 10.54
C ALA A 36 34.45 -43.82 9.49
N ALA A 37 33.46 -44.62 9.10
CA ALA A 37 32.39 -44.17 8.17
C ALA A 37 31.48 -43.08 8.81
N ILE A 38 31.15 -43.26 10.07
CA ILE A 38 30.35 -42.25 10.83
C ILE A 38 31.15 -40.95 11.00
N ALA A 39 32.44 -41.04 11.34
CA ALA A 39 33.31 -39.88 11.46
C ALA A 39 33.45 -39.11 10.11
N ALA A 40 33.61 -39.85 9.02
CA ALA A 40 33.65 -39.24 7.68
C ALA A 40 32.34 -38.54 7.29
N LEU A 41 31.18 -39.12 7.61
CA LEU A 41 29.88 -38.49 7.40
C LEU A 41 29.67 -37.21 8.22
N LEU A 42 30.13 -37.22 9.49
CA LEU A 42 30.06 -36.04 10.35
C LEU A 42 30.98 -34.92 9.86
N LEU A 43 32.18 -35.26 9.39
CA LEU A 43 33.09 -34.31 8.78
C LEU A 43 32.55 -33.70 7.49
N LEU A 44 31.91 -34.51 6.65
CA LEU A 44 31.24 -34.04 5.42
C LEU A 44 30.07 -33.12 5.76
N ALA A 45 29.25 -33.46 6.74
CA ALA A 45 28.14 -32.62 7.19
C ALA A 45 28.66 -31.28 7.75
N ALA A 46 29.73 -31.27 8.54
CA ALA A 46 30.36 -30.06 9.04
C ALA A 46 30.96 -29.20 7.92
N LEU A 47 31.50 -29.81 6.88
CA LEU A 47 32.04 -29.09 5.72
C LEU A 47 30.93 -28.45 4.91
N ILE A 48 29.81 -29.16 4.70
CA ILE A 48 28.62 -28.63 4.00
C ILE A 48 28.05 -27.44 4.78
N THR A 49 27.89 -27.56 6.09
CA THR A 49 27.39 -26.45 6.92
C THR A 49 28.33 -25.25 6.90
N ALA A 50 29.65 -25.46 6.93
CA ALA A 50 30.61 -24.37 6.82
C ALA A 50 30.57 -23.67 5.46
N VAL A 51 30.42 -24.44 4.36
CA VAL A 51 30.31 -23.89 3.00
C VAL A 51 28.98 -23.10 2.86
N VAL A 52 27.86 -23.64 3.33
CA VAL A 52 26.56 -22.94 3.32
C VAL A 52 26.65 -21.67 4.13
N TRP A 53 27.26 -21.71 5.30
CA TRP A 53 27.46 -20.52 6.13
C TRP A 53 28.37 -19.50 5.45
N ALA A 54 29.49 -19.93 4.85
CA ALA A 54 30.38 -19.04 4.11
C ALA A 54 29.68 -18.39 2.91
N VAL A 55 28.87 -19.14 2.15
CA VAL A 55 28.07 -18.61 1.04
C VAL A 55 27.01 -17.63 1.54
N MET A 56 26.35 -17.90 2.67
CA MET A 56 25.41 -16.96 3.28
C MET A 56 26.11 -15.68 3.78
N VAL A 57 27.28 -15.80 4.39
CA VAL A 57 28.07 -14.64 4.85
C VAL A 57 28.56 -13.83 3.67
N GLU A 58 29.03 -14.46 2.59
CA GLU A 58 29.49 -13.77 1.38
C GLU A 58 28.30 -13.11 0.65
N ARG A 59 27.15 -13.78 0.57
CA ARG A 59 25.90 -13.19 0.05
C ARG A 59 25.41 -12.01 0.87
N ASN A 60 25.63 -12.01 2.18
CA ASN A 60 25.37 -10.88 3.05
C ASN A 60 26.44 -9.79 3.00
N ARG A 61 27.67 -10.11 2.59
CA ARG A 61 28.77 -9.12 2.39
C ARG A 61 28.69 -8.47 1.01
N THR A 62 28.30 -9.20 -0.02
CA THR A 62 28.08 -8.67 -1.39
C THR A 62 26.71 -8.01 -1.54
N ALA A 63 25.76 -8.23 -0.63
CA ALA A 63 24.74 -7.26 -0.34
C ALA A 63 25.46 -6.05 0.32
N SER A 64 26.20 -5.28 -0.51
CA SER A 64 26.43 -3.87 -0.27
C SER A 64 25.11 -3.34 0.31
N PRO A 65 25.09 -2.52 1.40
CA PRO A 65 23.91 -1.75 1.65
C PRO A 65 23.71 -1.01 0.32
N ALA A 66 22.77 -1.50 -0.51
CA ALA A 66 22.15 -0.61 -1.44
C ALA A 66 21.94 0.62 -0.57
N THR A 67 22.63 1.69 -0.88
CA THR A 67 22.15 3.01 -0.56
C THR A 67 20.78 3.00 -1.19
N THR A 68 19.84 2.43 -0.48
CA THR A 68 18.45 2.76 -0.62
C THR A 68 18.52 4.23 -0.26
N THR A 69 18.76 5.07 -1.27
CA THR A 69 18.17 6.39 -1.28
C THR A 69 16.75 6.03 -0.85
N ARG A 70 16.45 6.29 0.39
CA ARG A 70 15.12 6.29 0.94
C ARG A 70 14.42 7.32 0.07
N THR A 71 13.93 6.85 -1.10
CA THR A 71 13.02 7.61 -1.94
C THR A 71 12.00 8.05 -0.92
N ASP A 72 11.98 9.34 -0.64
CA ASP A 72 11.19 9.86 0.47
C ASP A 72 9.81 9.28 0.25
N SER A 73 9.33 8.47 1.19
CA SER A 73 8.06 7.74 1.02
C SER A 73 6.89 8.73 0.82
N SER A 74 7.14 10.02 0.98
CA SER A 74 6.25 11.12 0.61
C SER A 74 6.15 11.30 -0.91
N GLU A 75 7.23 11.13 -1.70
CA GLU A 75 7.19 11.25 -3.17
C GLU A 75 6.33 10.18 -3.82
N LEU A 76 6.22 8.99 -3.21
CA LEU A 76 5.34 7.94 -3.71
C LEU A 76 3.85 8.24 -3.51
N ARG A 77 3.51 9.16 -2.60
CA ARG A 77 2.13 9.48 -2.21
C ARG A 77 1.62 10.77 -2.81
N ILE A 78 2.48 11.57 -3.43
CA ILE A 78 2.13 12.83 -4.04
C ILE A 78 2.79 12.95 -5.41
N TYR A 79 2.03 13.45 -6.37
CA TYR A 79 2.52 13.71 -7.71
C TYR A 79 2.74 15.23 -7.91
N GLY A 80 3.87 15.61 -8.47
CA GLY A 80 4.13 17.00 -8.82
C GLY A 80 4.29 17.97 -7.65
N GLY A 81 4.51 17.48 -6.42
CA GLY A 81 4.72 18.30 -5.23
C GLY A 81 3.47 18.56 -4.39
N LEU A 82 3.69 19.07 -3.18
CA LEU A 82 2.60 19.43 -2.26
C LEU A 82 1.76 20.58 -2.84
N PRO A 83 0.41 20.54 -2.72
CA PRO A 83 -0.41 21.66 -3.14
C PRO A 83 0.02 22.95 -2.46
N ASN A 84 0.26 24.00 -3.29
CA ASN A 84 0.53 25.33 -2.77
C ASN A 84 -0.77 25.96 -2.25
N SER A 85 -0.74 26.47 -1.03
CA SER A 85 -1.91 26.97 -0.32
C SER A 85 -1.87 28.50 -0.12
N ALA A 86 -1.02 29.22 -0.81
CA ALA A 86 -0.87 30.67 -0.63
C ALA A 86 -2.18 31.46 -0.83
N ALA A 87 -3.06 31.00 -1.73
CA ALA A 87 -4.35 31.62 -2.02
C ALA A 87 -5.53 30.95 -1.29
N TYR A 88 -5.30 29.95 -0.44
CA TYR A 88 -6.36 29.22 0.27
C TYR A 88 -7.08 30.09 1.35
N GLY A 89 -6.45 31.14 1.80
CA GLY A 89 -7.01 32.10 2.76
C GLY A 89 -6.83 31.74 4.23
N HIS A 90 -6.31 30.54 4.55
CA HIS A 90 -6.01 30.11 5.90
C HIS A 90 -4.71 29.31 5.94
N PRO A 91 -3.96 29.34 7.05
CA PRO A 91 -2.78 28.49 7.22
C PRO A 91 -3.14 26.99 7.16
N ILE A 92 -2.28 26.22 6.49
CA ILE A 92 -2.41 24.76 6.39
C ILE A 92 -1.21 24.10 7.06
N VAL A 93 -1.48 23.11 7.92
CA VAL A 93 -0.47 22.27 8.57
C VAL A 93 -0.39 20.94 7.82
N VAL A 94 0.81 20.56 7.36
CA VAL A 94 1.02 19.28 6.70
C VAL A 94 1.19 18.18 7.74
N LEU A 95 0.34 17.19 7.70
CA LEU A 95 0.35 16.01 8.57
C LEU A 95 0.74 14.79 7.74
N THR A 96 1.86 14.17 8.10
CA THR A 96 2.33 12.94 7.43
C THR A 96 1.76 11.72 8.14
N ASN A 97 1.12 10.84 7.37
CA ASN A 97 0.60 9.56 7.80
C ASN A 97 1.28 8.43 7.00
N PHE A 98 1.12 7.20 7.43
CA PHE A 98 1.83 6.08 6.84
C PHE A 98 1.43 5.82 5.36
N GLY A 99 0.15 5.98 5.03
CA GLY A 99 -0.38 5.76 3.67
C GLY A 99 -0.80 7.02 2.92
N TYR A 100 -0.77 8.20 3.53
CA TYR A 100 -1.23 9.44 2.92
C TYR A 100 -0.63 10.69 3.58
N LEU A 101 -0.73 11.82 2.91
CA LEU A 101 -0.40 13.14 3.43
C LEU A 101 -1.68 13.96 3.54
N SER A 102 -1.80 14.79 4.56
CA SER A 102 -2.96 15.69 4.75
C SER A 102 -2.48 17.12 4.99
N GLY A 103 -3.01 18.07 4.24
CA GLY A 103 -2.93 19.49 4.57
C GLY A 103 -4.14 19.90 5.38
N TYR A 104 -3.98 20.08 6.68
CA TYR A 104 -5.08 20.35 7.61
C TYR A 104 -5.25 21.85 7.88
N CYS A 105 -6.48 22.34 7.81
CA CYS A 105 -6.84 23.70 8.11
C CYS A 105 -7.51 23.77 9.50
N GLU A 106 -6.82 24.34 10.49
CA GLU A 106 -7.32 24.49 11.86
C GLU A 106 -8.54 25.40 11.93
N ALA A 107 -8.55 26.49 11.15
CA ALA A 107 -9.66 27.44 11.14
C ALA A 107 -10.98 26.83 10.68
N ARG A 108 -10.93 25.90 9.70
CA ARG A 108 -12.11 25.19 9.18
C ARG A 108 -12.37 23.88 9.91
N ARG A 109 -11.39 23.40 10.69
CA ARG A 109 -11.41 22.08 11.35
C ARG A 109 -11.61 20.93 10.37
N ASN A 110 -10.97 21.03 9.20
CA ASN A 110 -11.08 20.10 8.07
C ASN A 110 -9.72 19.90 7.42
N PRO A 111 -9.46 18.75 6.75
CA PRO A 111 -8.40 18.70 5.77
C PRO A 111 -8.75 19.64 4.60
N ALA A 112 -7.80 20.45 4.15
CA ALA A 112 -7.96 21.23 2.91
C ALA A 112 -7.66 20.35 1.70
N TRP A 113 -6.72 19.43 1.86
CA TRP A 113 -6.37 18.40 0.88
C TRP A 113 -5.81 17.15 1.57
N VAL A 114 -6.00 16.01 0.94
CA VAL A 114 -5.37 14.73 1.29
C VAL A 114 -4.82 14.11 0.03
N SER A 115 -3.56 13.65 0.06
CA SER A 115 -2.88 13.04 -1.07
C SER A 115 -2.35 11.65 -0.75
N PHE A 116 -2.52 10.73 -1.70
CA PHE A 116 -2.07 9.34 -1.61
C PHE A 116 -1.91 8.73 -3.00
N SER A 117 -1.29 7.56 -3.08
CA SER A 117 -1.33 6.75 -4.31
C SER A 117 -2.01 5.40 -4.05
N ILE A 118 -2.52 4.81 -5.12
CA ILE A 118 -3.10 3.46 -5.11
C ILE A 118 -2.38 2.66 -6.19
N SER A 119 -1.62 1.64 -5.80
CA SER A 119 -0.98 0.70 -6.74
C SER A 119 -1.87 -0.50 -7.02
N SER A 120 -1.59 -1.23 -8.10
CA SER A 120 -2.21 -2.53 -8.39
C SER A 120 -1.84 -3.59 -7.34
N ILE A 121 -0.65 -3.46 -6.73
CA ILE A 121 -0.12 -4.40 -5.75
C ILE A 121 -0.79 -4.17 -4.40
N THR A 122 -1.38 -5.21 -3.83
CA THR A 122 -1.90 -5.21 -2.47
C THR A 122 -0.94 -5.91 -1.52
N VAL A 123 -0.78 -5.38 -0.30
CA VAL A 123 0.07 -6.00 0.73
C VAL A 123 -0.69 -6.97 1.62
N GLY A 124 -2.02 -6.99 1.52
CA GLY A 124 -2.87 -7.90 2.29
C GLY A 124 -4.34 -7.48 2.32
N SER A 125 -5.11 -8.16 3.16
CA SER A 125 -6.51 -7.80 3.44
C SER A 125 -6.58 -6.64 4.44
N THR A 126 -7.72 -5.97 4.49
CA THR A 126 -7.99 -4.96 5.52
C THR A 126 -8.20 -5.61 6.89
N ALA A 127 -7.77 -4.91 7.95
CA ALA A 127 -8.16 -5.24 9.30
C ALA A 127 -9.65 -4.92 9.54
N LYS A 128 -10.19 -5.43 10.65
CA LYS A 128 -11.53 -5.05 11.09
C LYS A 128 -11.65 -3.53 11.20
N ARG A 129 -12.67 -2.97 10.56
CA ARG A 129 -12.93 -1.53 10.58
C ARG A 129 -13.18 -1.05 12.01
N LEU A 130 -12.56 0.06 12.39
CA LEU A 130 -12.80 0.68 13.70
C LEU A 130 -14.25 1.20 13.78
N THR A 131 -14.83 1.09 14.97
CA THR A 131 -16.18 1.60 15.25
C THR A 131 -16.21 3.08 15.64
N LYS A 132 -15.05 3.62 16.07
CA LYS A 132 -14.90 5.02 16.47
C LYS A 132 -13.73 5.67 15.75
N PHE A 133 -13.91 6.91 15.37
CA PHE A 133 -12.86 7.77 14.84
C PHE A 133 -11.98 8.28 15.98
N ILE A 134 -10.74 8.63 15.64
CA ILE A 134 -9.67 8.96 16.58
C ILE A 134 -9.37 10.46 16.46
N THR A 135 -9.42 11.18 17.55
CA THR A 135 -8.94 12.58 17.61
C THR A 135 -7.46 12.62 17.24
N ASP A 136 -7.09 13.44 16.27
CA ASP A 136 -5.69 13.62 15.91
C ASP A 136 -5.04 14.61 16.87
N THR A 137 -4.12 14.12 17.69
CA THR A 137 -3.44 14.92 18.70
C THR A 137 -2.40 15.89 18.13
N ARG A 138 -2.13 15.85 16.86
CA ARG A 138 -1.26 16.81 16.14
C ARG A 138 -1.99 18.10 15.77
N THR A 139 -3.34 18.09 15.73
CA THR A 139 -4.16 19.28 15.47
C THR A 139 -4.45 20.05 16.75
N THR A 140 -4.60 21.36 16.66
CA THR A 140 -5.00 22.21 17.81
C THR A 140 -6.51 22.22 18.01
N SER A 141 -7.28 22.07 16.94
CA SER A 141 -8.75 22.03 16.97
C SER A 141 -9.34 20.78 17.63
N ARG A 142 -8.54 19.70 17.75
CA ARG A 142 -8.89 18.47 18.47
C ARG A 142 -10.27 17.94 18.14
N VAL A 143 -10.67 17.99 16.86
CA VAL A 143 -11.95 17.45 16.41
C VAL A 143 -12.07 15.98 16.84
N ALA A 144 -13.21 15.64 17.41
CA ALA A 144 -13.46 14.32 17.98
C ALA A 144 -14.65 13.63 17.32
N HIS A 145 -14.76 12.31 17.52
CA HIS A 145 -15.84 11.49 16.97
C HIS A 145 -17.23 12.06 17.30
N GLN A 146 -17.45 12.50 18.53
CA GLN A 146 -18.73 13.05 19.01
C GLN A 146 -19.13 14.37 18.36
N ASP A 147 -18.19 15.13 17.80
CA ASP A 147 -18.45 16.43 17.16
C ASP A 147 -19.38 16.32 15.93
N TYR A 148 -19.51 15.13 15.39
CA TYR A 148 -20.40 14.80 14.27
C TYR A 148 -21.70 14.12 14.72
N THR A 149 -21.82 13.74 15.99
CA THR A 149 -22.99 12.99 16.46
C THR A 149 -24.23 13.86 16.43
N GLY A 150 -25.30 13.38 15.79
CA GLY A 150 -26.56 14.13 15.64
C GLY A 150 -26.49 15.31 14.66
N SER A 151 -25.38 15.48 13.93
CA SER A 151 -25.21 16.60 12.99
C SER A 151 -25.99 16.45 11.68
N GLY A 152 -26.46 15.25 11.35
CA GLY A 152 -27.07 14.93 10.05
C GLY A 152 -26.03 14.62 8.95
N TYR A 153 -24.73 14.72 9.26
CA TYR A 153 -23.64 14.40 8.33
C TYR A 153 -22.89 13.14 8.74
N ASP A 154 -22.43 12.42 7.74
CA ASP A 154 -21.50 11.31 7.90
C ASP A 154 -20.07 11.84 8.15
N ARG A 155 -19.24 10.98 8.72
CA ARG A 155 -17.80 11.19 8.85
C ARG A 155 -17.13 10.69 7.58
N GLY A 156 -17.08 11.53 6.55
CA GLY A 156 -16.56 11.18 5.23
C GLY A 156 -15.03 11.12 5.23
N HIS A 157 -14.47 10.01 4.76
CA HIS A 157 -13.04 9.85 4.59
C HIS A 157 -12.54 10.59 3.35
N MET A 158 -11.36 11.21 3.46
CA MET A 158 -10.63 11.71 2.28
C MET A 158 -9.69 10.64 1.75
N ALA A 159 -8.75 10.13 2.56
CA ALA A 159 -8.00 8.91 2.25
C ALA A 159 -8.85 7.68 2.59
N PRO A 160 -9.23 6.83 1.60
CA PRO A 160 -10.22 5.78 1.79
C PRO A 160 -9.65 4.60 2.59
N ASN A 161 -10.43 4.13 3.57
CA ASN A 161 -10.05 3.04 4.46
C ASN A 161 -9.63 1.77 3.73
N TYR A 162 -10.40 1.35 2.71
CA TYR A 162 -10.13 0.13 1.95
C TYR A 162 -8.85 0.23 1.12
N ALA A 163 -8.73 1.25 0.30
CA ALA A 163 -7.58 1.41 -0.59
C ALA A 163 -6.28 1.57 0.21
N ILE A 164 -6.28 2.40 1.25
CA ILE A 164 -5.10 2.58 2.10
C ILE A 164 -4.76 1.29 2.85
N GLY A 165 -5.75 0.62 3.45
CA GLY A 165 -5.51 -0.61 4.20
C GLY A 165 -4.93 -1.75 3.36
N THR A 166 -5.43 -1.93 2.14
CA THR A 166 -4.95 -2.99 1.24
C THR A 166 -3.58 -2.71 0.62
N ARG A 167 -3.18 -1.44 0.47
CA ARG A 167 -1.91 -1.04 -0.18
C ARG A 167 -0.79 -0.72 0.79
N TYR A 168 -1.12 -0.27 2.00
CA TYR A 168 -0.14 0.17 2.99
C TYR A 168 -0.21 -0.59 4.32
N GLY A 169 -1.20 -1.50 4.47
CA GLY A 169 -1.34 -2.36 5.65
C GLY A 169 -2.16 -1.75 6.78
N HIS A 170 -2.25 -2.49 7.89
CA HIS A 170 -3.19 -2.22 8.97
C HIS A 170 -2.90 -0.93 9.75
N GLU A 171 -1.64 -0.55 9.91
CA GLU A 171 -1.27 0.69 10.58
C GLU A 171 -1.76 1.91 9.78
N ALA A 172 -1.47 1.95 8.48
CA ALA A 172 -1.98 2.98 7.59
C ALA A 172 -3.52 3.01 7.56
N GLN A 173 -4.15 1.83 7.55
CA GLN A 173 -5.61 1.71 7.64
C GLN A 173 -6.16 2.36 8.91
N ARG A 174 -5.51 2.13 10.05
CA ARG A 174 -5.92 2.72 11.34
C ARG A 174 -5.81 4.24 11.31
N GLU A 175 -4.77 4.79 10.68
CA GLU A 175 -4.59 6.24 10.56
C GLU A 175 -5.69 6.90 9.71
N THR A 176 -6.35 6.18 8.78
CA THR A 176 -7.48 6.77 8.03
C THR A 176 -8.64 7.19 8.94
N PHE A 177 -8.73 6.65 10.16
CA PHE A 177 -9.74 7.02 11.16
C PHE A 177 -9.37 8.25 11.98
N LEU A 178 -8.21 8.87 11.77
CA LEU A 178 -7.88 10.15 12.37
C LEU A 178 -8.85 11.23 11.88
N MET A 179 -9.39 12.04 12.80
CA MET A 179 -10.35 13.09 12.46
C MET A 179 -9.75 14.16 11.52
N SER A 180 -8.43 14.27 11.43
CA SER A 180 -7.74 15.09 10.42
C SER A 180 -7.87 14.59 8.97
N ASN A 181 -8.39 13.40 8.77
CA ASN A 181 -8.73 12.82 7.46
C ASN A 181 -10.23 12.89 7.14
N ILE A 182 -11.03 13.49 8.00
CA ILE A 182 -12.49 13.39 7.97
C ILE A 182 -13.12 14.76 7.71
N SER A 183 -14.18 14.78 6.90
CA SER A 183 -14.98 15.96 6.62
C SER A 183 -16.48 15.63 6.65
N PRO A 184 -17.37 16.58 7.00
CA PRO A 184 -18.81 16.36 6.99
C PRO A 184 -19.32 16.10 5.57
N GLN A 185 -19.81 14.89 5.29
CA GLN A 185 -20.42 14.51 4.01
C GLN A 185 -21.90 14.14 4.18
N SER A 186 -22.75 14.51 3.22
CA SER A 186 -24.10 13.98 3.17
C SER A 186 -24.06 12.45 2.97
N ARG A 187 -25.10 11.78 3.44
CA ARG A 187 -25.18 10.32 3.36
C ARG A 187 -25.13 9.80 1.92
N GLU A 188 -25.88 10.42 1.04
CA GLU A 188 -25.98 10.06 -0.37
C GLU A 188 -24.64 10.24 -1.08
N LEU A 189 -23.95 11.35 -0.79
CA LEU A 189 -22.62 11.57 -1.30
C LEU A 189 -21.65 10.52 -0.75
N ASN A 190 -21.52 10.38 0.57
CA ASN A 190 -20.52 9.53 1.22
C ASN A 190 -20.72 8.04 0.93
N GLN A 191 -21.98 7.53 1.14
CA GLN A 191 -22.22 6.10 1.15
C GLN A 191 -22.56 5.53 -0.25
N ILE A 192 -22.86 6.38 -1.23
CA ILE A 192 -23.25 5.93 -2.57
C ILE A 192 -22.25 6.47 -3.60
N TRP A 193 -22.34 7.75 -3.96
CA TRP A 193 -21.57 8.31 -5.08
C TRP A 193 -20.06 8.26 -4.87
N TRP A 194 -19.60 8.73 -3.70
CA TRP A 194 -18.17 8.78 -3.35
C TRP A 194 -17.56 7.39 -3.23
N ARG A 195 -18.30 6.47 -2.61
CA ARG A 195 -17.89 5.06 -2.51
C ARG A 195 -17.71 4.41 -3.88
N ILE A 196 -18.63 4.66 -4.84
CA ILE A 196 -18.51 4.13 -6.20
C ILE A 196 -17.23 4.64 -6.87
N LEU A 197 -16.90 5.92 -6.70
CA LEU A 197 -15.65 6.48 -7.24
C LEU A 197 -14.41 5.84 -6.60
N GLU A 198 -14.40 5.69 -5.27
CA GLU A 198 -13.30 5.03 -4.54
C GLU A 198 -13.13 3.55 -4.93
N GLU A 199 -14.22 2.83 -5.11
CA GLU A 199 -14.20 1.44 -5.61
C GLU A 199 -13.63 1.37 -7.04
N LYS A 200 -13.98 2.32 -7.89
CA LYS A 200 -13.46 2.39 -9.26
C LYS A 200 -11.96 2.69 -9.27
N GLU A 201 -11.49 3.59 -8.43
CA GLU A 201 -10.05 3.86 -8.28
C GLU A 201 -9.27 2.63 -7.83
N ALA A 202 -9.76 1.95 -6.79
CA ALA A 202 -9.04 0.85 -6.17
C ALA A 202 -9.08 -0.46 -6.97
N ASN A 203 -10.21 -0.75 -7.63
CA ASN A 203 -10.49 -2.05 -8.24
C ASN A 203 -10.52 -2.03 -9.78
N ASP A 204 -10.50 -0.84 -10.40
CA ASP A 204 -10.42 -0.68 -11.85
C ASP A 204 -9.17 0.12 -12.24
N PHE A 205 -9.10 1.42 -11.95
CA PHE A 205 -8.01 2.27 -12.42
C PHE A 205 -6.63 1.78 -11.94
N ALA A 206 -6.45 1.60 -10.64
CA ALA A 206 -5.16 1.15 -10.09
C ALA A 206 -4.74 -0.23 -10.64
N VAL A 207 -5.71 -1.12 -10.92
CA VAL A 207 -5.42 -2.46 -11.46
C VAL A 207 -4.95 -2.38 -12.91
N ARG A 208 -5.63 -1.57 -13.75
CA ARG A 208 -5.30 -1.44 -15.19
C ARG A 208 -4.11 -0.55 -15.48
N LEU A 209 -3.90 0.47 -14.64
CA LEU A 209 -2.91 1.52 -14.84
C LEU A 209 -1.69 1.34 -13.91
N GLU A 210 -1.62 0.21 -13.19
CA GLU A 210 -0.57 -0.15 -12.23
C GLU A 210 -0.50 0.78 -11.00
N ARG A 211 -0.76 2.07 -11.19
CA ARG A 211 -0.79 3.09 -10.12
C ARG A 211 -1.62 4.29 -10.55
N VAL A 212 -2.31 4.87 -9.59
CA VAL A 212 -2.89 6.22 -9.71
C VAL A 212 -2.50 7.04 -8.49
N TRP A 213 -2.32 8.35 -8.69
CA TRP A 213 -2.17 9.33 -7.61
C TRP A 213 -3.48 10.07 -7.44
N VAL A 214 -3.84 10.34 -6.19
CA VAL A 214 -5.10 11.00 -5.86
C VAL A 214 -4.84 12.18 -4.93
N VAL A 215 -5.43 13.32 -5.27
CA VAL A 215 -5.56 14.47 -4.35
C VAL A 215 -7.04 14.78 -4.21
N THR A 216 -7.52 14.92 -2.98
CA THR A 216 -8.94 15.09 -2.67
C THR A 216 -9.13 16.00 -1.47
N GLY A 217 -10.25 16.67 -1.41
CA GLY A 217 -10.60 17.53 -0.29
C GLY A 217 -11.94 18.22 -0.43
N PRO A 218 -12.33 18.98 0.59
CA PRO A 218 -13.56 19.75 0.58
C PRO A 218 -13.45 21.05 -0.23
N VAL A 219 -14.58 21.50 -0.74
CA VAL A 219 -14.77 22.80 -1.36
C VAL A 219 -15.69 23.65 -0.49
N PHE A 220 -15.28 24.88 -0.19
CA PHE A 220 -16.02 25.82 0.61
C PHE A 220 -16.35 27.07 -0.20
N THR A 221 -17.57 27.15 -0.74
CA THR A 221 -18.02 28.30 -1.52
C THR A 221 -19.30 28.87 -0.95
N GLY A 222 -19.52 30.18 -1.11
CA GLY A 222 -20.73 30.85 -0.57
C GLY A 222 -20.82 30.81 0.96
N ASP A 223 -22.03 30.70 1.47
CA ASP A 223 -22.30 30.64 2.91
C ASP A 223 -21.97 29.28 3.48
N VAL A 224 -20.84 29.19 4.20
CA VAL A 224 -20.35 27.97 4.80
C VAL A 224 -21.07 27.69 6.12
N LYS A 225 -21.87 26.64 6.17
CA LYS A 225 -22.52 26.18 7.40
C LYS A 225 -21.48 25.56 8.34
N LYS A 226 -21.81 25.52 9.63
CA LYS A 226 -20.99 24.84 10.65
C LYS A 226 -21.80 23.80 11.40
N LEU A 227 -21.14 22.72 11.79
CA LEU A 227 -21.69 21.83 12.81
C LEU A 227 -21.78 22.58 14.16
N PRO A 228 -22.61 22.12 15.10
CA PRO A 228 -22.63 22.71 16.46
C PRO A 228 -21.27 22.75 17.14
N SER A 229 -20.39 21.82 16.80
CA SER A 229 -18.99 21.75 17.26
C SER A 229 -18.06 22.78 16.61
N GLY A 230 -18.53 23.55 15.63
CA GLY A 230 -17.74 24.54 14.90
C GLY A 230 -16.94 24.00 13.72
N VAL A 231 -17.11 22.73 13.33
CA VAL A 231 -16.56 22.18 12.11
C VAL A 231 -17.27 22.75 10.90
N ASP A 232 -16.55 23.31 9.93
CA ASP A 232 -17.12 23.82 8.69
C ASP A 232 -17.71 22.68 7.85
N VAL A 233 -18.91 22.89 7.28
CA VAL A 233 -19.56 21.93 6.36
C VAL A 233 -19.26 22.37 4.93
N PRO A 234 -18.55 21.55 4.13
CA PRO A 234 -18.27 21.84 2.73
C PRO A 234 -19.55 21.93 1.91
N THR A 235 -19.52 22.70 0.82
CA THR A 235 -20.59 22.74 -0.17
C THR A 235 -20.44 21.64 -1.23
N ALA A 236 -19.19 21.21 -1.47
CA ALA A 236 -18.83 20.14 -2.41
C ALA A 236 -17.52 19.49 -1.99
N PHE A 237 -17.13 18.44 -2.72
CA PHE A 237 -15.84 17.80 -2.60
C PHE A 237 -15.18 17.67 -3.96
N TYR A 238 -13.89 17.91 -4.03
CA TYR A 238 -13.10 17.65 -5.23
C TYR A 238 -12.32 16.34 -5.10
N ARG A 239 -12.04 15.73 -6.27
CA ARG A 239 -11.13 14.60 -6.38
C ARG A 239 -10.39 14.69 -7.70
N ILE A 240 -9.07 14.67 -7.62
CA ILE A 240 -8.15 14.71 -8.75
C ILE A 240 -7.44 13.37 -8.77
N ILE A 241 -7.58 12.62 -9.86
CA ILE A 241 -6.95 11.33 -10.08
C ILE A 241 -5.98 11.50 -11.22
N LEU A 242 -4.72 11.15 -11.01
CA LEU A 242 -3.66 11.28 -12.01
C LEU A 242 -3.07 9.90 -12.34
N ASP A 243 -2.77 9.70 -13.60
CA ASP A 243 -2.06 8.56 -14.17
C ASP A 243 -0.97 9.06 -15.11
N GLU A 244 0.03 8.22 -15.36
CA GLU A 244 1.05 8.43 -16.39
C GLU A 244 0.89 7.45 -17.53
N GLU A 245 0.45 7.94 -18.69
CA GLU A 245 0.39 7.15 -19.91
C GLU A 245 1.62 7.44 -20.76
N HIS A 246 2.51 6.45 -20.96
CA HIS A 246 3.77 6.59 -21.68
C HIS A 246 4.67 7.75 -21.16
N GLY A 247 4.70 7.94 -19.84
CA GLY A 247 5.48 9.01 -19.19
C GLY A 247 4.89 10.41 -19.37
N GLN A 248 3.64 10.52 -19.83
CA GLN A 248 2.89 11.76 -19.87
C GLN A 248 1.76 11.74 -18.86
N PRO A 249 1.65 12.74 -17.99
CA PRO A 249 0.57 12.79 -17.02
C PRO A 249 -0.76 13.08 -17.70
N ARG A 250 -1.81 12.39 -17.25
CA ARG A 250 -3.19 12.68 -17.58
C ARG A 250 -4.04 12.70 -16.31
N VAL A 251 -5.14 13.42 -16.33
CA VAL A 251 -5.90 13.70 -15.13
C VAL A 251 -7.40 13.55 -15.35
N LEU A 252 -8.08 13.04 -14.32
CA LEU A 252 -9.52 13.18 -14.12
C LEU A 252 -9.72 14.07 -12.90
N ALA A 253 -10.47 15.14 -13.03
CA ALA A 253 -10.86 15.99 -11.92
C ALA A 253 -12.38 16.00 -11.78
N PHE A 254 -12.86 15.99 -10.55
CA PHE A 254 -14.26 15.98 -10.18
C PHE A 254 -14.56 17.06 -9.14
N ILE A 255 -15.74 17.65 -9.21
CA ILE A 255 -16.35 18.41 -8.11
C ILE A 255 -17.76 17.89 -7.92
N ALA A 256 -18.00 17.16 -6.83
CA ALA A 256 -19.29 16.59 -6.50
C ALA A 256 -19.94 17.40 -5.35
N PRO A 257 -21.14 17.99 -5.55
CA PRO A 257 -21.80 18.76 -4.50
C PRO A 257 -22.38 17.86 -3.40
N GLN A 258 -22.58 18.42 -2.22
CA GLN A 258 -23.25 17.74 -1.08
C GLN A 258 -24.68 17.29 -1.42
N THR A 259 -25.30 17.87 -2.44
CA THR A 259 -26.70 17.67 -2.81
C THR A 259 -26.94 16.54 -3.80
N VAL A 260 -25.90 15.73 -4.13
CA VAL A 260 -26.09 14.55 -4.98
C VAL A 260 -27.09 13.58 -4.37
N THR A 261 -27.83 12.89 -5.23
CA THR A 261 -28.76 11.83 -4.83
C THR A 261 -28.08 10.48 -4.71
N GLY A 262 -26.83 10.37 -5.20
CA GLY A 262 -26.03 9.16 -5.22
C GLY A 262 -26.15 8.34 -6.50
N HIS A 263 -27.07 8.70 -7.39
CA HIS A 263 -27.35 7.94 -8.63
C HIS A 263 -26.83 8.63 -9.90
N GLU A 264 -26.27 9.82 -9.77
CA GLU A 264 -25.68 10.54 -10.89
C GLU A 264 -24.47 9.82 -11.46
N PRO A 265 -24.33 9.73 -12.79
CA PRO A 265 -23.14 9.16 -13.41
C PRO A 265 -21.88 9.91 -12.95
N LEU A 266 -20.78 9.20 -12.67
CA LEU A 266 -19.53 9.83 -12.26
C LEU A 266 -19.08 10.92 -13.23
N ALA A 267 -19.22 10.68 -14.53
CA ALA A 267 -18.83 11.62 -15.58
C ALA A 267 -19.59 12.95 -15.55
N GLN A 268 -20.73 13.04 -14.88
CA GLN A 268 -21.51 14.27 -14.75
C GLN A 268 -20.74 15.37 -14.00
N PHE A 269 -19.87 14.98 -13.08
CA PHE A 269 -19.10 15.92 -12.24
C PHE A 269 -17.65 16.07 -12.67
N LEU A 270 -17.33 15.61 -13.89
CA LEU A 270 -16.01 15.86 -14.47
C LEU A 270 -15.81 17.36 -14.71
N THR A 271 -14.62 17.83 -14.34
CA THR A 271 -14.17 19.22 -14.48
C THR A 271 -12.69 19.26 -14.82
N SER A 272 -12.07 20.44 -14.82
CA SER A 272 -10.65 20.61 -14.90
C SER A 272 -9.99 20.83 -13.54
N VAL A 273 -8.70 20.56 -13.40
CA VAL A 273 -7.93 20.92 -12.19
C VAL A 273 -8.00 22.42 -11.96
N ARG A 274 -7.89 23.23 -13.02
CA ARG A 274 -8.02 24.69 -12.95
C ARG A 274 -9.32 25.16 -12.29
N GLU A 275 -10.42 24.46 -12.53
CA GLU A 275 -11.68 24.79 -11.87
C GLU A 275 -11.65 24.41 -10.39
N VAL A 276 -11.00 23.30 -10.02
CA VAL A 276 -10.78 22.95 -8.61
C VAL A 276 -9.95 24.03 -7.92
N GLU A 277 -8.86 24.48 -8.55
CA GLU A 277 -8.00 25.56 -8.03
C GLU A 277 -8.77 26.85 -7.82
N ARG A 278 -9.56 27.24 -8.83
CA ARG A 278 -10.40 28.44 -8.75
C ARG A 278 -11.38 28.42 -7.57
N GLN A 279 -11.94 27.24 -7.24
CA GLN A 279 -12.91 27.12 -6.15
C GLN A 279 -12.25 26.96 -4.78
N THR A 280 -11.04 26.40 -4.72
CA THR A 280 -10.37 26.09 -3.45
C THR A 280 -9.31 27.12 -3.06
N GLY A 281 -8.68 27.81 -4.01
CA GLY A 281 -7.49 28.62 -3.78
C GLY A 281 -6.22 27.79 -3.58
N LEU A 282 -6.26 26.48 -3.86
CA LEU A 282 -5.06 25.63 -3.92
C LEU A 282 -4.47 25.68 -5.33
N ASP A 283 -3.14 25.49 -5.44
CA ASP A 283 -2.42 25.34 -6.70
C ASP A 283 -1.76 23.94 -6.67
N PHE A 284 -2.13 23.11 -7.62
CA PHE A 284 -1.70 21.72 -7.67
C PHE A 284 -0.48 21.54 -8.58
N PHE A 285 0.29 20.48 -8.34
CA PHE A 285 1.44 20.07 -9.15
C PHE A 285 2.52 21.15 -9.32
N PRO A 286 2.89 21.93 -8.29
CA PRO A 286 3.79 23.10 -8.43
C PRO A 286 5.21 22.72 -8.90
N ASN A 287 5.62 21.45 -8.80
CA ASN A 287 6.93 20.98 -9.24
C ASN A 287 6.95 20.51 -10.71
N ILE A 288 5.79 20.52 -11.40
CA ILE A 288 5.73 20.23 -12.83
C ILE A 288 6.14 21.52 -13.60
N PRO A 289 6.95 21.42 -14.67
CA PRO A 289 7.28 22.57 -15.50
C PRO A 289 6.02 23.31 -15.95
N LYS A 290 5.99 24.64 -15.82
CA LYS A 290 4.78 25.49 -15.94
C LYS A 290 3.95 25.22 -17.20
N ALA A 291 4.59 25.08 -18.36
CA ALA A 291 3.88 24.82 -19.62
C ALA A 291 3.14 23.47 -19.62
N LYS A 292 3.72 22.43 -18.97
CA LYS A 292 3.07 21.12 -18.81
C LYS A 292 1.98 21.18 -17.75
N GLN A 293 2.22 21.89 -16.65
CA GLN A 293 1.25 22.14 -15.59
C GLN A 293 0.01 22.82 -16.18
N ASP A 294 0.17 23.93 -16.91
CA ASP A 294 -0.95 24.66 -17.53
C ASP A 294 -1.77 23.80 -18.48
N THR A 295 -1.11 22.94 -19.26
CA THR A 295 -1.79 22.01 -20.16
C THR A 295 -2.58 20.96 -19.40
N LEU A 296 -1.96 20.36 -18.37
CA LEU A 296 -2.58 19.31 -17.55
C LEU A 296 -3.80 19.85 -16.78
N GLU A 297 -3.66 21.01 -16.15
CA GLU A 297 -4.68 21.62 -15.31
C GLU A 297 -5.88 22.17 -16.08
N SER A 298 -5.64 22.66 -17.30
CA SER A 298 -6.71 23.17 -18.16
C SER A 298 -7.48 22.05 -18.87
N ALA A 299 -6.92 20.85 -18.94
CA ALA A 299 -7.56 19.71 -19.57
C ALA A 299 -8.82 19.28 -18.79
N GLN A 300 -9.94 19.14 -19.49
CA GLN A 300 -11.17 18.57 -18.96
C GLN A 300 -11.48 17.27 -19.69
N ALA A 301 -11.46 16.17 -18.96
CA ALA A 301 -11.86 14.87 -19.50
C ALA A 301 -13.39 14.85 -19.81
N ARG A 302 -13.74 14.21 -20.92
CA ARG A 302 -15.17 14.05 -21.31
C ARG A 302 -15.74 12.70 -20.88
N LYS A 303 -14.91 11.76 -20.52
CA LYS A 303 -15.26 10.41 -20.06
C LYS A 303 -14.18 9.90 -19.09
N LEU A 304 -14.53 8.88 -18.34
CA LEU A 304 -13.57 8.13 -17.51
C LEU A 304 -12.61 7.31 -18.39
N TRP A 305 -11.47 6.96 -17.83
CA TRP A 305 -10.48 6.06 -18.46
C TRP A 305 -11.01 4.64 -18.62
#